data_99318098090c8f4d7a4ec2b195a1f630
#
_entry.id   99318098090c8f4d7a4ec2b195a1f630
#
_cell.length_a   1.000
_cell.length_b   1.000
_cell.length_c   1.000
_cell.angle_alpha   90.00
_cell.angle_beta   90.00
_cell.angle_gamma   90.00
#
_symmetry.space_group_name_H-M   'P 1'
#
loop_
_entity.id
_entity.type
_entity.pdbx_description
1 polymer ?
#
loop_
_entity_poly.entity_id
_entity_poly.type
_entity_poly.pdbx_seq_one_letter_code
_entity_poly.pdbx_strand_id
1 'polypeptide(L)'
;LGISNYTWRTIFENARTVVFEINEHLPRLQGVDGSHRVHLSEADFVVEGVHEPLPVRTYKDPTPIDLQIARNVASEIPNGAVLGLGVGGVPFTVAKILAESDRTDLGCWTGTISDAFMALYRAGKLTNVRKEVDAGYATWNLAMGSQELYDWLGAESHLFRPADLDYVHSPERMSRLSNFISINGGVQLDLMGQENGESAGPRQLSGIGGQIRGCFPLQGRQGFHLPEFLSDG
;
A
#
# COMPACT_ATOMS: atom_id res chain seq x y z
N LEU A 1 6.67 14.42 6.98
CA LEU A 1 7.24 13.38 6.11
C LEU A 1 6.33 13.23 4.89
N GLY A 2 6.91 13.06 3.71
CA GLY A 2 6.15 12.97 2.46
C GLY A 2 5.61 11.57 2.19
N ILE A 3 6.03 10.98 1.07
CA ILE A 3 5.53 9.69 0.58
C ILE A 3 6.06 8.46 1.33
N SER A 4 6.98 8.62 2.28
CA SER A 4 7.56 7.51 3.04
C SER A 4 7.44 7.76 4.54
N ASN A 5 6.56 6.98 5.18
CA ASN A 5 6.38 6.99 6.63
C ASN A 5 6.84 5.67 7.27
N TYR A 6 7.74 4.96 6.63
CA TYR A 6 8.06 3.56 6.89
C TYR A 6 8.48 3.32 8.35
N THR A 7 9.75 3.33 8.66
CA THR A 7 10.29 3.13 10.03
C THR A 7 11.01 4.37 10.52
N TRP A 8 10.60 5.53 10.04
CA TRP A 8 11.34 6.76 10.24
C TRP A 8 11.53 7.11 11.72
N ARG A 9 10.51 6.94 12.57
CA ARG A 9 10.61 7.27 13.98
C ARG A 9 11.66 6.42 14.70
N THR A 10 11.66 5.10 14.45
CA THR A 10 12.65 4.20 15.02
C THR A 10 14.08 4.54 14.55
N ILE A 11 14.24 4.84 13.25
CA ILE A 11 15.55 5.25 12.70
C ILE A 11 15.99 6.56 13.35
N PHE A 12 15.10 7.53 13.42
CA PHE A 12 15.33 8.86 13.97
C PHE A 12 15.78 8.81 15.45
N GLU A 13 15.10 8.04 16.28
CA GLU A 13 15.40 7.92 17.72
C GLU A 13 16.70 7.15 18.00
N ASN A 14 17.19 6.35 17.05
CA ASN A 14 18.40 5.55 17.20
C ASN A 14 19.58 6.06 16.35
N ALA A 15 19.37 7.03 15.51
CA ALA A 15 20.44 7.61 14.70
C ALA A 15 21.37 8.48 15.56
N ARG A 16 22.68 8.40 15.28
CA ARG A 16 23.69 9.27 15.92
C ARG A 16 23.60 10.70 15.41
N THR A 17 23.21 10.85 14.16
CA THR A 17 23.11 12.14 13.46
C THR A 17 21.90 12.10 12.55
N VAL A 18 21.06 13.11 12.63
CA VAL A 18 19.84 13.25 11.84
C VAL A 18 19.98 14.44 10.90
N VAL A 19 19.86 14.18 9.61
CA VAL A 19 19.89 15.21 8.56
C VAL A 19 18.56 15.22 7.83
N PHE A 20 17.91 16.38 7.75
CA PHE A 20 16.74 16.56 6.90
C PHE A 20 17.13 17.23 5.60
N GLU A 21 16.77 16.61 4.48
CA GLU A 21 16.79 17.24 3.19
C GLU A 21 15.41 17.78 2.85
N ILE A 22 15.34 19.06 2.52
CA ILE A 22 14.11 19.73 2.09
C ILE A 22 13.92 19.49 0.60
N ASN A 23 12.77 18.96 0.22
CA ASN A 23 12.36 18.78 -1.17
C ASN A 23 10.91 19.28 -1.37
N GLU A 24 10.74 20.30 -2.21
CA GLU A 24 9.44 20.95 -2.47
C GLU A 24 8.46 20.05 -3.25
N HIS A 25 8.94 19.00 -3.92
CA HIS A 25 8.10 18.03 -4.63
C HIS A 25 7.40 17.03 -3.70
N LEU A 26 7.75 16.99 -2.41
CA LEU A 26 7.06 16.11 -1.46
C LEU A 26 5.64 16.60 -1.19
N PRO A 27 4.60 15.76 -1.38
CA PRO A 27 3.24 16.14 -1.06
C PRO A 27 3.09 16.44 0.43
N ARG A 28 2.39 17.52 0.74
CA ARG A 28 2.12 17.90 2.13
C ARG A 28 0.95 17.10 2.65
N LEU A 29 1.22 16.12 3.49
CA LEU A 29 0.21 15.29 4.14
C LEU A 29 -0.19 15.89 5.48
N GLN A 30 -1.50 15.97 5.74
CA GLN A 30 -2.00 16.45 7.03
C GLN A 30 -2.06 15.34 8.06
N GLY A 31 -2.49 14.13 7.64
CA GLY A 31 -2.75 13.00 8.53
C GLY A 31 -3.84 13.27 9.55
N VAL A 32 -4.15 12.27 10.39
CA VAL A 32 -5.22 12.37 11.37
C VAL A 32 -4.75 12.95 12.70
N ASP A 33 -3.59 12.51 13.20
CA ASP A 33 -3.05 12.83 14.52
C ASP A 33 -1.70 13.57 14.50
N GLY A 34 -1.18 13.83 13.30
CA GLY A 34 0.12 14.48 13.13
C GLY A 34 1.33 13.58 13.43
N SER A 35 1.15 12.28 13.70
CA SER A 35 2.24 11.34 14.00
C SER A 35 3.29 11.23 12.89
N HIS A 36 2.91 11.56 11.65
CA HIS A 36 3.80 11.61 10.49
C HIS A 36 4.58 12.93 10.36
N ARG A 37 4.42 13.85 11.32
CA ARG A 37 5.12 15.14 11.32
C ARG A 37 6.35 15.09 12.20
N VAL A 38 7.34 15.85 11.81
CA VAL A 38 8.57 16.07 12.53
C VAL A 38 8.87 17.57 12.51
N HIS A 39 9.34 18.11 13.62
CA HIS A 39 9.75 19.50 13.68
C HIS A 39 11.20 19.64 13.20
N LEU A 40 11.53 20.69 12.47
CA LEU A 40 12.89 20.90 11.95
C LEU A 40 13.94 20.98 13.06
N SER A 41 13.59 21.46 14.24
CA SER A 41 14.51 21.52 15.39
C SER A 41 14.87 20.16 15.98
N GLU A 42 14.23 19.07 15.51
CA GLU A 42 14.58 17.72 15.92
C GLU A 42 15.73 17.14 15.07
N ALA A 43 16.15 17.82 14.00
CA ALA A 43 17.30 17.44 13.19
C ALA A 43 18.58 18.12 13.69
N ASP A 44 19.71 17.41 13.58
CA ASP A 44 21.04 18.01 13.80
C ASP A 44 21.42 18.96 12.67
N PHE A 45 21.01 18.62 11.43
CA PHE A 45 21.24 19.42 10.25
C PHE A 45 20.02 19.45 9.35
N VAL A 46 19.77 20.61 8.74
CA VAL A 46 18.78 20.77 7.68
C VAL A 46 19.49 21.29 6.44
N VAL A 47 19.31 20.59 5.33
CA VAL A 47 19.89 20.96 4.04
C VAL A 47 18.78 21.16 3.01
N GLU A 48 18.97 22.15 2.17
CA GLU A 48 18.13 22.33 0.99
C GLU A 48 18.81 21.63 -0.17
N GLY A 49 18.14 20.59 -0.69
CA GLY A 49 18.65 19.81 -1.81
C GLY A 49 18.42 20.50 -3.15
N VAL A 50 18.66 19.77 -4.23
CA VAL A 50 18.39 20.25 -5.61
C VAL A 50 16.92 20.06 -6.02
N HIS A 51 16.07 19.66 -5.12
CA HIS A 51 14.63 19.42 -5.33
C HIS A 51 14.37 18.44 -6.49
N GLU A 52 15.05 17.29 -6.48
CA GLU A 52 14.81 16.25 -7.47
C GLU A 52 13.34 15.82 -7.48
N PRO A 53 12.74 15.63 -8.66
CA PRO A 53 11.40 15.07 -8.77
C PRO A 53 11.30 13.72 -8.07
N LEU A 54 10.14 13.42 -7.51
CA LEU A 54 9.91 12.13 -6.89
C LEU A 54 9.98 11.01 -7.94
N PRO A 55 10.53 9.83 -7.60
CA PRO A 55 10.56 8.70 -8.51
C PRO A 55 9.13 8.25 -8.82
N VAL A 56 8.80 8.17 -10.10
CA VAL A 56 7.50 7.73 -10.59
C VAL A 56 7.57 6.28 -11.06
N ARG A 57 6.46 5.57 -10.89
CA ARG A 57 6.26 4.22 -11.40
C ARG A 57 5.14 4.21 -12.41
N THR A 58 5.38 3.56 -13.55
CA THR A 58 4.37 3.27 -14.56
C THR A 58 4.07 1.78 -14.57
N TYR A 59 2.83 1.42 -14.88
CA TYR A 59 2.41 0.04 -15.03
C TYR A 59 2.31 -0.29 -16.53
N LYS A 60 2.78 -1.48 -16.89
CA LYS A 60 2.56 -2.01 -18.25
C LYS A 60 1.10 -2.39 -18.41
N ASP A 61 0.63 -2.42 -19.65
CA ASP A 61 -0.69 -2.96 -19.94
C ASP A 61 -0.75 -4.46 -19.54
N PRO A 62 -1.87 -4.89 -18.94
CA PRO A 62 -2.01 -6.25 -18.47
C PRO A 62 -2.07 -7.23 -19.67
N THR A 63 -1.42 -8.37 -19.54
CA THR A 63 -1.56 -9.48 -20.47
C THR A 63 -2.95 -10.11 -20.35
N PRO A 64 -3.39 -10.94 -21.33
CA PRO A 64 -4.65 -11.70 -21.21
C PRO A 64 -4.69 -12.59 -19.95
N ILE A 65 -3.54 -13.11 -19.51
CA ILE A 65 -3.42 -13.91 -18.28
C ILE A 65 -3.63 -13.02 -17.05
N ASP A 66 -2.99 -11.87 -16.98
CA ASP A 66 -3.16 -10.92 -15.89
C ASP A 66 -4.62 -10.49 -15.76
N LEU A 67 -5.29 -10.24 -16.88
CA LEU A 67 -6.71 -9.91 -16.91
C LEU A 67 -7.58 -11.05 -16.36
N GLN A 68 -7.26 -12.30 -16.69
CA GLN A 68 -8.02 -13.45 -16.19
C GLN A 68 -7.80 -13.63 -14.68
N ILE A 69 -6.56 -13.53 -14.21
CA ILE A 69 -6.22 -13.58 -12.79
C ILE A 69 -6.96 -12.46 -12.04
N ALA A 70 -6.87 -11.23 -12.56
CA ALA A 70 -7.50 -10.08 -11.93
C ALA A 70 -9.03 -10.19 -11.85
N ARG A 71 -9.70 -10.77 -12.85
CA ARG A 71 -11.14 -11.04 -12.82
C ARG A 71 -11.50 -12.08 -11.76
N ASN A 72 -10.74 -13.16 -11.67
CA ASN A 72 -10.96 -14.19 -10.65
C ASN A 72 -10.81 -13.60 -9.25
N VAL A 73 -9.76 -12.80 -9.02
CA VAL A 73 -9.53 -12.11 -7.75
C VAL A 73 -10.67 -11.14 -7.43
N ALA A 74 -11.05 -10.29 -8.38
CA ALA A 74 -12.10 -9.28 -8.19
C ALA A 74 -13.47 -9.90 -7.87
N SER A 75 -13.77 -11.12 -8.39
CA SER A 75 -15.03 -11.82 -8.10
C SER A 75 -15.16 -12.22 -6.63
N GLU A 76 -14.06 -12.49 -5.94
CA GLU A 76 -14.02 -12.88 -4.53
C GLU A 76 -14.11 -11.70 -3.55
N ILE A 77 -14.00 -10.47 -4.03
CA ILE A 77 -13.98 -9.27 -3.17
C ILE A 77 -15.41 -8.82 -2.89
N PRO A 78 -15.88 -8.86 -1.63
CA PRO A 78 -17.24 -8.43 -1.27
C PRO A 78 -17.34 -6.90 -1.10
N ASN A 79 -18.55 -6.39 -1.01
CA ASN A 79 -18.81 -5.02 -0.59
C ASN A 79 -18.26 -4.76 0.81
N GLY A 80 -17.66 -3.59 1.02
CA GLY A 80 -17.08 -3.21 2.30
C GLY A 80 -15.75 -3.91 2.62
N ALA A 81 -15.14 -4.61 1.65
CA ALA A 81 -13.81 -5.19 1.86
C ALA A 81 -12.77 -4.10 2.13
N VAL A 82 -11.86 -4.38 3.05
CA VAL A 82 -10.68 -3.55 3.32
C VAL A 82 -9.50 -4.16 2.59
N LEU A 83 -8.96 -3.42 1.64
CA LEU A 83 -7.95 -3.92 0.71
C LEU A 83 -6.54 -3.57 1.14
N GLY A 84 -5.66 -4.57 1.20
CA GLY A 84 -4.22 -4.44 1.18
C GLY A 84 -3.71 -4.88 -0.19
N LEU A 85 -3.42 -3.93 -1.07
CA LEU A 85 -2.94 -4.21 -2.42
C LEU A 85 -1.42 -4.10 -2.48
N GLY A 86 -0.77 -5.14 -2.98
CA GLY A 86 0.64 -5.10 -3.36
C GLY A 86 0.89 -4.16 -4.54
N VAL A 87 2.14 -3.84 -4.79
CA VAL A 87 2.55 -3.00 -5.92
C VAL A 87 2.87 -3.88 -7.11
N GLY A 88 1.99 -3.91 -8.12
CA GLY A 88 2.16 -4.76 -9.30
C GLY A 88 1.09 -4.52 -10.36
N GLY A 89 1.24 -5.15 -11.52
CA GLY A 89 0.29 -5.04 -12.63
C GLY A 89 -1.05 -5.68 -12.31
N VAL A 90 -1.07 -6.86 -11.70
CA VAL A 90 -2.32 -7.56 -11.36
C VAL A 90 -3.08 -6.84 -10.25
N PRO A 91 -2.50 -6.42 -9.09
CA PRO A 91 -3.22 -5.61 -8.12
C PRO A 91 -3.82 -4.32 -8.70
N PHE A 92 -3.09 -3.66 -9.60
CA PHE A 92 -3.60 -2.48 -10.30
C PHE A 92 -4.78 -2.82 -11.23
N THR A 93 -4.72 -3.95 -11.94
CA THR A 93 -5.79 -4.43 -12.81
C THR A 93 -7.03 -4.85 -12.00
N VAL A 94 -6.85 -5.51 -10.85
CA VAL A 94 -7.94 -5.81 -9.91
C VAL A 94 -8.66 -4.53 -9.50
N ALA A 95 -7.92 -3.47 -9.13
CA ALA A 95 -8.54 -2.21 -8.75
C ALA A 95 -9.32 -1.55 -9.90
N LYS A 96 -8.83 -1.63 -11.14
CA LYS A 96 -9.56 -1.15 -12.32
C LYS A 96 -10.88 -1.90 -12.52
N ILE A 97 -10.87 -3.24 -12.41
CA ILE A 97 -12.07 -4.06 -12.51
C ILE A 97 -13.07 -3.72 -11.41
N LEU A 98 -12.60 -3.55 -10.17
CA LEU A 98 -13.45 -3.14 -9.05
C LEU A 98 -14.03 -1.73 -9.24
N ALA A 99 -13.28 -0.80 -9.84
CA ALA A 99 -13.75 0.55 -10.12
C ALA A 99 -14.93 0.55 -11.11
N GLU A 100 -14.97 -0.40 -12.03
CA GLU A 100 -16.06 -0.59 -13.02
C GLU A 100 -17.18 -1.50 -12.52
N SER A 101 -17.01 -2.18 -11.38
CA SER A 101 -17.95 -3.14 -10.83
C SER A 101 -19.07 -2.48 -10.02
N ASP A 102 -19.99 -3.29 -9.52
CA ASP A 102 -21.05 -2.90 -8.58
C ASP A 102 -20.57 -2.84 -7.11
N ARG A 103 -19.31 -3.11 -6.85
CA ARG A 103 -18.76 -3.10 -5.49
C ARG A 103 -18.79 -1.70 -4.88
N THR A 104 -19.09 -1.64 -3.59
CA THR A 104 -19.22 -0.40 -2.83
C THR A 104 -18.52 -0.45 -1.49
N ASP A 105 -18.27 0.71 -0.91
CA ASP A 105 -17.78 0.89 0.46
C ASP A 105 -16.43 0.20 0.74
N LEU A 106 -15.57 0.11 -0.26
CA LEU A 106 -14.24 -0.46 -0.09
C LEU A 106 -13.38 0.41 0.84
N GLY A 107 -12.46 -0.23 1.55
CA GLY A 107 -11.49 0.43 2.42
C GLY A 107 -10.05 0.18 1.96
N CYS A 108 -9.15 1.08 2.37
CA CYS A 108 -7.71 0.96 2.17
C CYS A 108 -7.02 0.73 3.52
N TRP A 109 -6.27 -0.36 3.61
CA TRP A 109 -5.28 -0.62 4.66
C TRP A 109 -4.10 -1.35 4.02
N THR A 110 -3.06 -0.62 3.69
CA THR A 110 -1.99 -1.15 2.85
C THR A 110 -0.60 -0.66 3.29
N GLY A 111 0.42 -1.46 3.06
CA GLY A 111 1.80 -1.01 3.18
C GLY A 111 2.12 0.07 2.16
N THR A 112 1.69 -0.11 0.92
CA THR A 112 1.98 0.85 -0.16
C THR A 112 0.69 1.30 -0.83
N ILE A 113 0.36 2.61 -0.70
CA ILE A 113 -0.71 3.21 -1.50
C ILE A 113 -0.22 3.48 -2.92
N SER A 114 -1.06 3.22 -3.91
CA SER A 114 -0.72 3.32 -5.33
C SER A 114 -1.87 3.89 -6.16
N ASP A 115 -1.64 4.08 -7.45
CA ASP A 115 -2.67 4.51 -8.42
C ASP A 115 -3.92 3.63 -8.41
N ALA A 116 -3.80 2.39 -7.96
CA ALA A 116 -4.91 1.46 -7.77
C ALA A 116 -5.99 2.06 -6.82
N PHE A 117 -5.56 2.61 -5.69
CA PHE A 117 -6.48 3.22 -4.73
C PHE A 117 -7.03 4.56 -5.22
N MET A 118 -6.25 5.34 -5.96
CA MET A 118 -6.72 6.57 -6.59
C MET A 118 -7.84 6.27 -7.61
N ALA A 119 -7.69 5.21 -8.40
CA ALA A 119 -8.72 4.77 -9.35
C ALA A 119 -10.03 4.38 -8.64
N LEU A 120 -9.95 3.61 -7.55
CA LEU A 120 -11.10 3.25 -6.73
C LEU A 120 -11.79 4.47 -6.09
N TYR A 121 -11.01 5.43 -5.61
CA TYR A 121 -11.53 6.68 -5.05
C TYR A 121 -12.30 7.49 -6.10
N ARG A 122 -11.71 7.70 -7.28
CA ARG A 122 -12.34 8.44 -8.39
C ARG A 122 -13.63 7.78 -8.90
N ALA A 123 -13.70 6.46 -8.84
CA ALA A 123 -14.92 5.71 -9.14
C ALA A 123 -15.96 5.74 -8.01
N GLY A 124 -15.70 6.42 -6.89
CA GLY A 124 -16.58 6.47 -5.73
C GLY A 124 -16.69 5.14 -4.96
N LYS A 125 -15.74 4.21 -5.16
CA LYS A 125 -15.74 2.88 -4.54
C LYS A 125 -15.00 2.85 -3.20
N LEU A 126 -14.01 3.73 -3.02
CA LEU A 126 -13.16 3.80 -1.82
C LEU A 126 -13.71 4.83 -0.84
N THR A 127 -14.49 4.38 0.13
CA THR A 127 -15.11 5.25 1.16
C THR A 127 -14.48 5.12 2.53
N ASN A 128 -13.85 3.98 2.83
CA ASN A 128 -13.28 3.63 4.14
C ASN A 128 -14.29 3.59 5.31
N VAL A 129 -15.57 3.75 5.08
CA VAL A 129 -16.59 3.93 6.15
C VAL A 129 -16.86 2.64 6.94
N ARG A 130 -16.55 1.47 6.37
CA ARG A 130 -16.80 0.16 7.01
C ARG A 130 -15.58 -0.39 7.75
N LYS A 131 -14.50 0.38 7.85
CA LYS A 131 -13.32 -0.03 8.63
C LYS A 131 -13.60 0.12 10.12
N GLU A 132 -13.24 -0.88 10.91
CA GLU A 132 -13.32 -0.82 12.38
C GLU A 132 -12.15 -0.05 13.01
N VAL A 133 -11.08 0.11 12.25
CA VAL A 133 -9.90 0.92 12.61
C VAL A 133 -9.72 1.98 11.55
N ASP A 134 -9.53 3.22 11.97
CA ASP A 134 -9.39 4.39 11.09
C ASP A 134 -10.56 4.54 10.09
N ALA A 135 -11.79 4.40 10.56
CA ALA A 135 -12.98 4.58 9.73
C ALA A 135 -12.97 5.94 9.03
N GLY A 136 -13.25 5.94 7.73
CA GLY A 136 -13.25 7.15 6.89
C GLY A 136 -11.87 7.55 6.34
N TYR A 137 -10.79 6.91 6.76
CA TYR A 137 -9.42 7.25 6.31
C TYR A 137 -8.75 6.08 5.58
N ALA A 138 -8.03 6.36 4.51
CA ALA A 138 -7.12 5.39 3.90
C ALA A 138 -5.82 5.33 4.70
N THR A 139 -5.47 4.15 5.23
CA THR A 139 -4.31 3.91 6.09
C THR A 139 -3.19 3.26 5.30
N TRP A 140 -1.99 3.85 5.36
CA TRP A 140 -0.84 3.37 4.60
C TRP A 140 0.48 3.92 5.18
N ASN A 141 1.64 3.34 4.78
CA ASN A 141 2.95 3.83 5.23
C ASN A 141 3.89 4.32 4.11
N LEU A 142 3.74 3.82 2.89
CA LEU A 142 4.54 4.22 1.73
C LEU A 142 3.61 4.57 0.57
N ALA A 143 3.96 5.56 -0.25
CA ALA A 143 3.30 5.82 -1.52
C ALA A 143 4.25 5.57 -2.69
N MET A 144 3.76 4.88 -3.72
CA MET A 144 4.53 4.59 -4.94
C MET A 144 3.59 4.53 -6.14
N GLY A 145 3.82 5.39 -7.11
CA GLY A 145 3.01 5.43 -8.33
C GLY A 145 3.37 6.57 -9.27
N SER A 146 2.37 7.09 -9.95
CA SER A 146 2.51 8.21 -10.89
C SER A 146 2.67 9.56 -10.17
N GLN A 147 3.06 10.59 -10.93
CA GLN A 147 3.03 11.97 -10.42
C GLN A 147 1.60 12.36 -10.02
N GLU A 148 0.60 11.91 -10.76
CA GLU A 148 -0.81 12.18 -10.47
C GLU A 148 -1.26 11.60 -9.11
N LEU A 149 -0.72 10.45 -8.70
CA LEU A 149 -0.92 9.92 -7.35
C LEU A 149 -0.38 10.88 -6.30
N TYR A 150 0.84 11.40 -6.47
CA TYR A 150 1.45 12.31 -5.50
C TYR A 150 0.69 13.62 -5.39
N ASP A 151 0.23 14.15 -6.51
CA ASP A 151 -0.61 15.36 -6.56
C ASP A 151 -1.94 15.13 -5.84
N TRP A 152 -2.59 13.97 -6.06
CA TRP A 152 -3.82 13.58 -5.36
C TRP A 152 -3.61 13.44 -3.85
N LEU A 153 -2.53 12.80 -3.41
CA LEU A 153 -2.21 12.66 -1.99
C LEU A 153 -2.04 14.02 -1.30
N GLY A 154 -1.44 14.98 -1.97
CA GLY A 154 -1.29 16.35 -1.46
C GLY A 154 -2.60 17.12 -1.41
N ALA A 155 -3.39 17.06 -2.50
CA ALA A 155 -4.66 17.76 -2.64
C ALA A 155 -5.74 17.25 -1.67
N GLU A 156 -5.85 15.94 -1.54
CA GLU A 156 -6.86 15.27 -0.71
C GLU A 156 -6.28 14.76 0.62
N SER A 157 -5.26 15.43 1.13
CA SER A 157 -4.50 14.98 2.30
C SER A 157 -5.33 14.68 3.55
N HIS A 158 -6.54 15.23 3.65
CA HIS A 158 -7.50 15.00 4.73
C HIS A 158 -8.14 13.59 4.72
N LEU A 159 -8.04 12.85 3.59
CA LEU A 159 -8.58 11.49 3.44
C LEU A 159 -7.63 10.41 3.96
N PHE A 160 -6.41 10.78 4.31
CA PHE A 160 -5.34 9.83 4.56
C PHE A 160 -4.90 9.81 6.01
N ARG A 161 -4.56 8.58 6.45
CA ARG A 161 -3.79 8.32 7.66
C ARG A 161 -2.46 7.67 7.28
N PRO A 162 -1.47 8.45 6.85
CA PRO A 162 -0.11 7.94 6.74
C PRO A 162 0.41 7.61 8.14
N ALA A 163 0.99 6.44 8.31
CA ALA A 163 1.50 5.97 9.59
C ALA A 163 2.76 5.13 9.40
N ASP A 164 3.50 4.91 10.47
CA ASP A 164 4.70 4.09 10.43
C ASP A 164 4.40 2.60 10.22
N LEU A 165 5.45 1.82 10.00
CA LEU A 165 5.35 0.39 9.73
C LEU A 165 4.68 -0.37 10.87
N ASP A 166 5.00 -0.05 12.12
CA ASP A 166 4.49 -0.76 13.30
C ASP A 166 3.00 -0.52 13.52
N TYR A 167 2.51 0.61 13.04
CA TYR A 167 1.07 0.90 13.03
C TYR A 167 0.35 0.12 11.93
N VAL A 168 0.81 0.28 10.67
CA VAL A 168 0.12 -0.26 9.48
C VAL A 168 0.21 -1.78 9.44
N HIS A 169 1.35 -2.35 9.81
CA HIS A 169 1.57 -3.79 9.84
C HIS A 169 1.40 -4.42 11.24
N SER A 170 0.63 -3.76 12.13
CA SER A 170 0.26 -4.33 13.43
C SER A 170 -0.72 -5.50 13.26
N PRO A 171 -0.36 -6.74 13.63
CA PRO A 171 -1.29 -7.86 13.59
C PRO A 171 -2.53 -7.63 14.44
N GLU A 172 -2.37 -6.96 15.60
CA GLU A 172 -3.48 -6.61 16.49
C GLU A 172 -4.51 -5.69 15.79
N ARG A 173 -4.05 -4.64 15.10
CA ARG A 173 -4.94 -3.71 14.38
C ARG A 173 -5.58 -4.36 13.17
N MET A 174 -4.79 -5.06 12.38
CA MET A 174 -5.25 -5.74 11.17
C MET A 174 -6.29 -6.82 11.50
N SER A 175 -6.13 -7.56 12.60
CA SER A 175 -7.10 -8.58 13.04
C SER A 175 -8.47 -8.02 13.43
N ARG A 176 -8.56 -6.72 13.68
CA ARG A 176 -9.83 -6.02 13.96
C ARG A 176 -10.61 -5.66 12.70
N LEU A 177 -9.97 -5.69 11.53
CA LEU A 177 -10.62 -5.43 10.25
C LEU A 177 -11.38 -6.67 9.79
N SER A 178 -12.70 -6.64 9.85
CA SER A 178 -13.56 -7.82 9.65
C SER A 178 -13.49 -8.42 8.25
N ASN A 179 -13.32 -7.58 7.22
CA ASN A 179 -13.28 -7.97 5.82
C ASN A 179 -11.94 -7.59 5.17
N PHE A 180 -10.83 -7.79 5.89
CA PHE A 180 -9.52 -7.49 5.34
C PHE A 180 -9.09 -8.52 4.30
N ILE A 181 -8.73 -8.05 3.12
CA ILE A 181 -8.25 -8.86 1.99
C ILE A 181 -6.89 -8.34 1.56
N SER A 182 -5.87 -9.18 1.70
CA SER A 182 -4.51 -8.91 1.24
C SER A 182 -4.28 -9.56 -0.12
N ILE A 183 -3.82 -8.79 -1.09
CA ILE A 183 -3.52 -9.24 -2.45
C ILE A 183 -2.08 -8.91 -2.75
N ASN A 184 -1.25 -9.95 -2.88
CA ASN A 184 0.18 -9.82 -3.14
C ASN A 184 0.59 -10.74 -4.29
N GLY A 185 1.70 -10.40 -4.93
CA GLY A 185 2.29 -11.20 -6.00
C GLY A 185 3.30 -12.21 -5.46
N GLY A 186 3.20 -13.46 -5.90
CA GLY A 186 4.19 -14.51 -5.67
C GLY A 186 4.96 -14.84 -6.93
N VAL A 187 6.20 -15.27 -6.78
CA VAL A 187 7.08 -15.68 -7.91
C VAL A 187 6.94 -17.17 -8.20
N GLN A 188 6.83 -17.99 -7.15
CA GLN A 188 6.71 -19.44 -7.25
C GLN A 188 5.71 -19.95 -6.23
N LEU A 189 4.96 -20.97 -6.61
CA LEU A 189 4.07 -21.72 -5.73
C LEU A 189 4.29 -23.22 -5.95
N ASP A 190 4.40 -23.98 -4.87
CA ASP A 190 4.45 -25.43 -4.97
C ASP A 190 3.06 -26.08 -4.83
N LEU A 191 3.00 -27.40 -5.05
CA LEU A 191 1.75 -28.16 -4.95
C LEU A 191 1.24 -28.29 -3.51
N MET A 192 2.03 -27.91 -2.52
CA MET A 192 1.67 -27.92 -1.10
C MET A 192 1.12 -26.55 -0.64
N GLY A 193 1.09 -25.55 -1.55
CA GLY A 193 0.63 -24.20 -1.25
C GLY A 193 1.70 -23.31 -0.61
N GLN A 194 2.99 -23.69 -0.66
CA GLN A 194 4.08 -22.84 -0.20
C GLN A 194 4.42 -21.84 -1.28
N GLU A 195 4.48 -20.56 -0.89
CA GLU A 195 4.74 -19.45 -1.79
C GLU A 195 6.14 -18.86 -1.56
N ASN A 196 6.81 -18.52 -2.65
CA ASN A 196 8.06 -17.79 -2.67
C ASN A 196 7.87 -16.48 -3.44
N GLY A 197 8.00 -15.34 -2.76
CA GLY A 197 7.95 -14.00 -3.34
C GLY A 197 9.33 -13.36 -3.52
N GLU A 198 10.43 -14.03 -3.17
CA GLU A 198 11.76 -13.43 -3.04
C GLU A 198 12.72 -13.82 -4.14
N SER A 199 12.61 -15.03 -4.68
CA SER A 199 13.57 -15.56 -5.65
C SER A 199 12.91 -16.37 -6.76
N ALA A 200 13.63 -16.48 -7.91
CA ALA A 200 13.32 -17.41 -8.98
C ALA A 200 14.48 -18.40 -9.06
N GLY A 201 14.25 -19.62 -8.56
CA GLY A 201 15.33 -20.58 -8.35
C GLY A 201 16.46 -19.99 -7.48
N PRO A 202 17.73 -20.04 -7.92
CA PRO A 202 18.85 -19.50 -7.15
C PRO A 202 19.00 -17.96 -7.25
N ARG A 203 18.19 -17.29 -8.08
CA ARG A 203 18.31 -15.85 -8.31
C ARG A 203 17.41 -15.08 -7.34
N GLN A 204 18.01 -14.29 -6.44
CA GLN A 204 17.29 -13.35 -5.58
C GLN A 204 16.70 -12.22 -6.44
N LEU A 205 15.40 -11.95 -6.29
CA LEU A 205 14.66 -10.91 -7.01
C LEU A 205 14.27 -9.75 -6.10
N SER A 206 13.88 -10.04 -4.86
CA SER A 206 13.43 -9.06 -3.89
C SER A 206 13.79 -9.48 -2.47
N GLY A 207 13.37 -8.70 -1.50
CA GLY A 207 13.35 -9.10 -0.10
C GLY A 207 11.94 -9.54 0.32
N ILE A 208 11.82 -10.00 1.57
CA ILE A 208 10.58 -10.52 2.15
C ILE A 208 9.42 -9.51 2.18
N GLY A 209 9.71 -8.22 2.26
CA GLY A 209 8.73 -7.15 2.28
C GLY A 209 7.69 -7.28 3.40
N GLY A 210 6.49 -6.74 3.13
CA GLY A 210 5.36 -6.75 4.06
C GLY A 210 4.40 -7.94 3.91
N GLN A 211 4.61 -8.83 2.97
CA GLN A 211 3.69 -9.89 2.57
C GLN A 211 3.30 -10.80 3.74
N ILE A 212 4.27 -11.29 4.51
CA ILE A 212 4.03 -12.16 5.67
C ILE A 212 3.10 -11.50 6.68
N ARG A 213 3.28 -10.22 6.98
CA ARG A 213 2.45 -9.51 7.96
C ARG A 213 1.00 -9.36 7.50
N GLY A 214 0.76 -9.31 6.19
CA GLY A 214 -0.59 -9.32 5.61
C GLY A 214 -1.33 -10.66 5.79
N CYS A 215 -0.59 -11.77 5.99
CA CYS A 215 -1.17 -13.10 6.16
C CYS A 215 -1.54 -13.44 7.61
N PHE A 216 -0.90 -12.83 8.61
CA PHE A 216 -1.06 -13.18 10.03
C PHE A 216 -2.44 -12.91 10.65
N PRO A 217 -3.21 -11.89 10.26
CA PRO A 217 -4.46 -11.55 10.96
C PRO A 217 -5.63 -12.49 10.70
N LEU A 218 -5.43 -13.52 9.89
CA LEU A 218 -6.51 -14.28 9.27
C LEU A 218 -7.03 -15.46 10.09
N GLN A 219 -6.62 -15.64 11.34
CA GLN A 219 -7.16 -16.70 12.21
C GLN A 219 -8.65 -16.46 12.51
N GLY A 220 -9.51 -17.17 11.78
CA GLY A 220 -10.96 -17.24 12.02
C GLY A 220 -11.82 -16.26 11.23
N ARG A 221 -11.27 -15.48 10.29
CA ARG A 221 -12.03 -14.61 9.38
C ARG A 221 -11.56 -14.84 7.94
N GLN A 222 -12.48 -14.69 6.98
CA GLN A 222 -12.19 -14.91 5.56
C GLN A 222 -11.29 -13.78 5.03
N GLY A 223 -9.99 -13.97 5.07
CA GLY A 223 -9.06 -13.18 4.32
C GLY A 223 -8.39 -14.09 3.31
N PHE A 224 -8.35 -13.67 2.06
CA PHE A 224 -7.70 -14.42 0.99
C PHE A 224 -6.34 -13.83 0.73
N HIS A 225 -5.29 -14.64 0.83
CA HIS A 225 -4.03 -14.37 0.20
C HIS A 225 -4.11 -15.03 -1.18
N LEU A 226 -4.09 -14.22 -2.22
CA LEU A 226 -4.14 -14.69 -3.59
C LEU A 226 -2.75 -14.49 -4.21
N PRO A 227 -1.98 -15.55 -4.41
CA PRO A 227 -0.71 -15.44 -5.10
C PRO A 227 -0.94 -15.01 -6.55
N GLU A 228 -0.23 -13.99 -6.96
CA GLU A 228 -0.09 -13.58 -8.36
C GLU A 228 1.00 -14.42 -8.98
N PHE A 229 0.67 -15.26 -9.96
CA PHE A 229 1.68 -15.93 -10.76
C PHE A 229 2.17 -14.97 -11.84
N LEU A 230 3.45 -14.64 -11.79
CA LEU A 230 4.10 -13.96 -12.90
C LEU A 230 4.17 -14.95 -14.06
N SER A 231 3.44 -14.66 -15.13
CA SER A 231 3.69 -15.35 -16.39
C SER A 231 5.09 -14.99 -16.86
N ASP A 232 5.89 -16.01 -17.15
CA ASP A 232 7.20 -15.86 -17.77
C ASP A 232 7.10 -14.96 -19.01
N GLY A 233 7.82 -13.83 -18.98
CA GLY A 233 8.07 -12.95 -20.10
C GLY A 233 9.54 -12.96 -20.43
#